data_a40f739adb9ee5697db104eda88d3ca5
#
_entry.id   a40f739adb9ee5697db104eda88d3ca5
#
_cell.length_a   1.000
_cell.length_b   1.000
_cell.length_c   1.000
_cell.angle_alpha   90.00
_cell.angle_beta   90.00
_cell.angle_gamma   90.00
#
_symmetry.space_group_name_H-M   'P 1'
#
loop_
_entity.id
_entity.type
_entity.pdbx_description
1 polymer ?
#
loop_
_entity_poly.entity_id
_entity_poly.type
_entity_poly.pdbx_seq_one_letter_code
_entity_poly.pdbx_strand_id
1 'polypeptide(L)'
;MATLYDLLKMMIEKKASDLHITTGSCPRLRIDGKLVSIDHPSLAPADTKALCYSILTDAQKHKYEENNELDLSFGVKGLSRFRANIFMQRGAVAGAFRTIPFEIRSFRDLGLPDIVGELVKKPRGLFLVTGPTGSGKSTTLAAMVDRINTERSEHIITVEDPIEYLHPHKKCLINQREVNADTASFKAALRYVLRQDPDVVLIGEMRDLETIEAALTVSETGHLTLATLHTNSAVQTINRVIDVFPPHQQEQIRVQLSFVLEGIFAQQLIPKKSGQGRVLSVELLVPNPAIRNLIREDKVHQIYSMMQTGQSKFGMQTMNQSLYDLYSKGLITYEDAIGRSSVPDELLQMIQRGMPANTGRGRT
;
A
#
# COMPACT_ATOMS: atom_id res chain seq x y z
N MET A 1 -21.91 -18.09 26.41
CA MET A 1 -21.37 -18.05 25.03
C MET A 1 -20.42 -16.89 24.94
N ALA A 2 -19.24 -17.06 24.34
CA ALA A 2 -18.30 -15.94 24.15
C ALA A 2 -18.93 -14.89 23.24
N THR A 3 -18.75 -13.61 23.57
CA THR A 3 -19.16 -12.50 22.73
C THR A 3 -18.18 -12.31 21.57
N LEU A 4 -18.58 -11.59 20.52
CA LEU A 4 -17.62 -11.22 19.47
C LEU A 4 -16.42 -10.44 20.02
N TYR A 5 -16.66 -9.60 21.02
CA TYR A 5 -15.59 -8.88 21.73
C TYR A 5 -14.55 -9.84 22.32
N ASP A 6 -14.97 -10.89 23.01
CA ASP A 6 -14.08 -11.88 23.62
C ASP A 6 -13.24 -12.60 22.56
N LEU A 7 -13.86 -12.96 21.42
CA LEU A 7 -13.18 -13.62 20.30
C LEU A 7 -12.14 -12.69 19.64
N LEU A 8 -12.50 -11.42 19.43
CA LEU A 8 -11.57 -10.41 18.88
C LEU A 8 -10.42 -10.10 19.86
N LYS A 9 -10.70 -10.06 21.16
CA LYS A 9 -9.66 -9.90 22.19
C LYS A 9 -8.68 -11.07 22.15
N MET A 10 -9.17 -12.29 22.10
CA MET A 10 -8.34 -13.50 21.97
C MET A 10 -7.50 -13.48 20.67
N MET A 11 -8.09 -12.99 19.57
CA MET A 11 -7.38 -12.81 18.29
C MET A 11 -6.14 -11.91 18.46
N ILE A 12 -6.26 -10.78 19.15
CA ILE A 12 -5.15 -9.87 19.44
C ILE A 12 -4.11 -10.51 20.35
N GLU A 13 -4.54 -11.12 21.48
CA GLU A 13 -3.66 -11.76 22.46
C GLU A 13 -2.82 -12.88 21.85
N LYS A 14 -3.42 -13.65 20.94
CA LYS A 14 -2.74 -14.73 20.22
C LYS A 14 -1.98 -14.28 18.97
N LYS A 15 -1.95 -12.98 18.68
CA LYS A 15 -1.33 -12.38 17.48
C LYS A 15 -1.84 -13.02 16.18
N ALA A 16 -3.11 -13.40 16.15
CA ALA A 16 -3.74 -13.97 14.97
C ALA A 16 -4.04 -12.86 13.94
N SER A 17 -3.90 -13.18 12.66
CA SER A 17 -4.20 -12.25 11.57
C SER A 17 -5.69 -12.18 11.27
N ASP A 18 -6.40 -13.31 11.38
CA ASP A 18 -7.83 -13.41 11.05
C ASP A 18 -8.57 -14.28 12.07
N LEU A 19 -9.86 -13.94 12.28
CA LEU A 19 -10.84 -14.74 12.98
C LEU A 19 -11.92 -15.16 11.98
N HIS A 20 -12.26 -16.45 11.96
CA HIS A 20 -13.31 -17.01 11.12
C HIS A 20 -14.44 -17.56 11.99
N ILE A 21 -15.66 -17.14 11.68
CA ILE A 21 -16.92 -17.55 12.33
C ILE A 21 -17.81 -18.19 11.27
N THR A 22 -18.15 -19.45 11.44
CA THR A 22 -19.03 -20.18 10.53
C THR A 22 -19.84 -21.25 11.28
N THR A 23 -21.04 -21.53 10.79
CA THR A 23 -21.92 -22.57 11.34
C THR A 23 -21.32 -23.96 11.23
N GLY A 24 -21.54 -24.80 12.24
CA GLY A 24 -21.07 -26.19 12.29
C GLY A 24 -19.59 -26.33 12.63
N SER A 25 -18.89 -25.24 12.99
CA SER A 25 -17.51 -25.25 13.45
C SER A 25 -17.35 -24.38 14.70
N CYS A 26 -16.39 -24.68 15.55
CA CYS A 26 -15.91 -23.72 16.53
C CYS A 26 -15.26 -22.53 15.81
N PRO A 27 -15.20 -21.32 16.40
CA PRO A 27 -14.45 -20.21 15.85
C PRO A 27 -12.99 -20.59 15.62
N ARG A 28 -12.37 -20.07 14.54
CA ARG A 28 -10.98 -20.39 14.20
C ARG A 28 -10.17 -19.13 14.03
N LEU A 29 -8.94 -19.17 14.50
CA LEU A 29 -7.95 -18.12 14.34
C LEU A 29 -6.92 -18.51 13.28
N ARG A 30 -6.48 -17.55 12.47
CA ARG A 30 -5.32 -17.73 11.61
C ARG A 30 -4.07 -17.22 12.31
N ILE A 31 -3.19 -18.13 12.68
CA ILE A 31 -1.91 -17.86 13.36
C ILE A 31 -0.80 -18.38 12.47
N ASP A 32 0.15 -17.54 12.11
CA ASP A 32 1.29 -17.88 11.22
C ASP A 32 0.85 -18.58 9.92
N GLY A 33 -0.27 -18.11 9.33
CA GLY A 33 -0.84 -18.66 8.10
C GLY A 33 -1.71 -19.92 8.28
N LYS A 34 -1.70 -20.57 9.45
CA LYS A 34 -2.47 -21.79 9.72
C LYS A 34 -3.78 -21.48 10.47
N LEU A 35 -4.86 -22.19 10.14
CA LEU A 35 -6.13 -22.12 10.87
C LEU A 35 -6.07 -23.01 12.10
N VAL A 36 -6.21 -22.40 13.27
CA VAL A 36 -6.21 -23.05 14.59
C VAL A 36 -7.60 -22.91 15.22
N SER A 37 -8.15 -24.01 15.69
CA SER A 37 -9.41 -24.02 16.44
C SER A 37 -9.20 -23.43 17.83
N ILE A 38 -10.15 -22.63 18.30
CA ILE A 38 -10.20 -22.23 19.72
C ILE A 38 -11.10 -23.18 20.51
N ASP A 39 -10.82 -23.26 21.80
CA ASP A 39 -11.64 -24.08 22.71
C ASP A 39 -13.00 -23.39 22.92
N HIS A 40 -13.93 -23.74 22.06
CA HIS A 40 -15.31 -23.23 22.03
C HIS A 40 -16.21 -24.28 21.38
N PRO A 41 -17.47 -24.43 21.82
CA PRO A 41 -18.44 -25.28 21.14
C PRO A 41 -18.63 -24.89 19.68
N SER A 42 -19.09 -25.88 18.89
CA SER A 42 -19.50 -25.60 17.49
C SER A 42 -20.67 -24.62 17.48
N LEU A 43 -20.59 -23.63 16.59
CA LEU A 43 -21.58 -22.56 16.46
C LEU A 43 -22.81 -23.04 15.68
N ALA A 44 -24.01 -22.76 16.20
CA ALA A 44 -25.27 -22.93 15.48
C ALA A 44 -25.54 -21.70 14.57
N PRO A 45 -26.47 -21.79 13.60
CA PRO A 45 -26.83 -20.66 12.75
C PRO A 45 -27.29 -19.40 13.50
N ALA A 46 -27.97 -19.57 14.63
CA ALA A 46 -28.38 -18.45 15.49
C ALA A 46 -27.19 -17.76 16.14
N ASP A 47 -26.14 -18.51 16.51
CA ASP A 47 -24.96 -18.00 17.16
C ASP A 47 -24.13 -17.15 16.19
N THR A 48 -23.90 -17.67 14.97
CA THR A 48 -23.14 -16.94 13.95
C THR A 48 -23.85 -15.66 13.54
N LYS A 49 -25.19 -15.68 13.40
CA LYS A 49 -25.98 -14.48 13.13
C LYS A 49 -25.86 -13.48 14.28
N ALA A 50 -26.03 -13.90 15.53
CA ALA A 50 -25.94 -13.02 16.69
C ALA A 50 -24.56 -12.37 16.81
N LEU A 51 -23.48 -13.14 16.64
CA LEU A 51 -22.10 -12.64 16.67
C LEU A 51 -21.86 -11.60 15.56
N CYS A 52 -22.17 -11.91 14.30
CA CYS A 52 -21.95 -11.02 13.18
C CYS A 52 -22.84 -9.77 13.25
N TYR A 53 -24.10 -9.90 13.66
CA TYR A 53 -25.03 -8.76 13.75
C TYR A 53 -24.71 -7.80 14.91
N SER A 54 -23.96 -8.26 15.91
CA SER A 54 -23.61 -7.43 17.08
C SER A 54 -22.81 -6.17 16.77
N ILE A 55 -22.15 -6.13 15.59
CA ILE A 55 -21.34 -4.99 15.14
C ILE A 55 -22.00 -4.17 14.02
N LEU A 56 -23.18 -4.59 13.54
CA LEU A 56 -23.86 -3.93 12.44
C LEU A 56 -24.84 -2.88 12.93
N THR A 57 -24.81 -1.71 12.30
CA THR A 57 -25.90 -0.74 12.40
C THR A 57 -27.14 -1.26 11.66
N ASP A 58 -28.31 -0.68 11.92
CA ASP A 58 -29.53 -1.14 11.24
C ASP A 58 -29.47 -0.94 9.72
N ALA A 59 -28.86 0.14 9.25
CA ALA A 59 -28.64 0.35 7.82
C ALA A 59 -27.73 -0.72 7.19
N GLN A 60 -26.68 -1.13 7.93
CA GLN A 60 -25.77 -2.20 7.49
C GLN A 60 -26.45 -3.58 7.49
N LYS A 61 -27.36 -3.85 8.46
CA LYS A 61 -28.19 -5.08 8.46
C LYS A 61 -29.07 -5.15 7.22
N HIS A 62 -29.78 -4.05 6.90
CA HIS A 62 -30.60 -3.99 5.68
C HIS A 62 -29.76 -4.24 4.43
N LYS A 63 -28.63 -3.54 4.28
CA LYS A 63 -27.73 -3.74 3.15
C LYS A 63 -27.23 -5.18 3.03
N TYR A 64 -26.91 -5.82 4.15
CA TYR A 64 -26.50 -7.22 4.19
C TYR A 64 -27.65 -8.16 3.80
N GLU A 65 -28.86 -7.93 4.30
CA GLU A 65 -30.04 -8.75 4.02
C GLU A 65 -30.49 -8.66 2.55
N GLU A 66 -30.23 -7.53 1.88
CA GLU A 66 -30.47 -7.35 0.44
C GLU A 66 -29.42 -8.06 -0.44
N ASN A 67 -28.14 -8.02 -0.04
CA ASN A 67 -27.04 -8.45 -0.89
C ASN A 67 -26.43 -9.81 -0.49
N ASN A 68 -26.73 -10.32 0.70
CA ASN A 68 -26.11 -11.49 1.34
C ASN A 68 -24.59 -11.39 1.56
N GLU A 69 -24.00 -10.21 1.36
CA GLU A 69 -22.59 -9.91 1.54
C GLU A 69 -22.43 -8.48 2.03
N LEU A 70 -21.47 -8.27 2.95
CA LEU A 70 -21.14 -6.94 3.46
C LEU A 70 -19.68 -6.87 3.88
N ASP A 71 -18.93 -5.96 3.25
CA ASP A 71 -17.64 -5.51 3.75
C ASP A 71 -17.82 -4.26 4.62
N LEU A 72 -17.14 -4.24 5.76
CA LEU A 72 -17.14 -3.10 6.68
C LEU A 72 -15.86 -3.05 7.49
N SER A 73 -15.54 -1.87 8.02
CA SER A 73 -14.57 -1.73 9.09
C SER A 73 -15.22 -1.15 10.35
N PHE A 74 -14.75 -1.55 11.52
CA PHE A 74 -15.26 -1.07 12.79
C PHE A 74 -14.17 -1.02 13.86
N GLY A 75 -14.28 -0.07 14.78
CA GLY A 75 -13.37 0.07 15.92
C GLY A 75 -13.97 -0.55 17.19
N VAL A 76 -13.15 -1.25 17.95
CA VAL A 76 -13.48 -1.72 19.30
C VAL A 76 -12.65 -0.95 20.29
N LYS A 77 -13.32 -0.13 21.11
CA LYS A 77 -12.65 0.77 22.08
C LYS A 77 -11.74 -0.03 23.02
N GLY A 78 -10.49 0.39 23.11
CA GLY A 78 -9.49 -0.26 23.98
C GLY A 78 -8.92 -1.56 23.43
N LEU A 79 -9.27 -1.97 22.19
CA LEU A 79 -8.79 -3.19 21.59
C LEU A 79 -8.06 -2.94 20.26
N SER A 80 -8.80 -2.72 19.17
CA SER A 80 -8.24 -2.44 17.83
C SER A 80 -9.35 -1.97 16.87
N ARG A 81 -8.96 -1.66 15.62
CA ARG A 81 -9.86 -1.58 14.48
C ARG A 81 -9.79 -2.89 13.68
N PHE A 82 -10.93 -3.30 13.14
CA PHE A 82 -11.06 -4.55 12.42
C PHE A 82 -11.75 -4.32 11.07
N ARG A 83 -11.33 -5.04 10.05
CA ARG A 83 -12.08 -5.24 8.82
C ARG A 83 -12.88 -6.53 8.95
N ALA A 84 -14.13 -6.50 8.56
CA ALA A 84 -15.00 -7.67 8.52
C ALA A 84 -15.61 -7.85 7.13
N ASN A 85 -15.68 -9.08 6.68
CA ASN A 85 -16.56 -9.50 5.61
C ASN A 85 -17.59 -10.45 6.19
N ILE A 86 -18.87 -10.09 6.08
CA ILE A 86 -20.00 -10.90 6.52
C ILE A 86 -20.70 -11.40 5.27
N PHE A 87 -20.95 -12.70 5.19
CA PHE A 87 -21.49 -13.35 4.01
C PHE A 87 -22.44 -14.49 4.36
N MET A 88 -23.32 -14.83 3.41
CA MET A 88 -24.22 -15.97 3.52
C MET A 88 -23.55 -17.23 2.97
N GLN A 89 -23.62 -18.33 3.74
CA GLN A 89 -23.20 -19.64 3.26
C GLN A 89 -24.18 -20.73 3.71
N ARG A 90 -24.71 -21.54 2.80
CA ARG A 90 -25.67 -22.63 3.06
C ARG A 90 -26.86 -22.19 3.94
N GLY A 91 -27.38 -20.98 3.69
CA GLY A 91 -28.47 -20.40 4.42
C GLY A 91 -28.18 -19.92 5.85
N ALA A 92 -26.90 -19.84 6.23
CA ALA A 92 -26.43 -19.31 7.51
C ALA A 92 -25.43 -18.19 7.35
N VAL A 93 -25.43 -17.25 8.30
CA VAL A 93 -24.46 -16.14 8.34
C VAL A 93 -23.08 -16.66 8.70
N ALA A 94 -22.06 -16.17 8.02
CA ALA A 94 -20.65 -16.39 8.35
C ALA A 94 -19.90 -15.06 8.35
N GLY A 95 -18.74 -15.01 9.00
CA GLY A 95 -17.91 -13.80 9.06
C GLY A 95 -16.43 -14.11 9.12
N ALA A 96 -15.65 -13.28 8.43
CA ALA A 96 -14.19 -13.24 8.49
C ALA A 96 -13.77 -11.86 8.98
N PHE A 97 -12.94 -11.82 10.03
CA PHE A 97 -12.51 -10.59 10.69
C PHE A 97 -10.99 -10.51 10.63
N ARG A 98 -10.45 -9.39 10.21
CA ARG A 98 -9.01 -9.11 10.14
C ARG A 98 -8.65 -7.92 11.00
N THR A 99 -7.55 -8.01 11.75
CA THR A 99 -7.03 -6.89 12.52
C THR A 99 -6.40 -5.84 11.62
N ILE A 100 -6.73 -4.58 11.85
CA ILE A 100 -6.03 -3.42 11.25
C ILE A 100 -4.95 -2.99 12.26
N PRO A 101 -3.66 -3.04 11.89
CA PRO A 101 -2.57 -2.74 12.81
C PRO A 101 -2.52 -1.25 13.16
N PHE A 102 -2.20 -0.95 14.43
CA PHE A 102 -1.88 0.40 14.91
C PHE A 102 -0.38 0.70 14.83
N GLU A 103 0.45 -0.34 14.86
CA GLU A 103 1.90 -0.17 14.88
C GLU A 103 2.43 0.07 13.48
N ILE A 104 2.98 1.26 13.28
CA ILE A 104 3.63 1.66 12.03
C ILE A 104 5.13 1.46 12.20
N ARG A 105 5.71 0.64 11.33
CA ARG A 105 7.15 0.38 11.32
C ARG A 105 7.92 1.57 10.78
N SER A 106 9.11 1.80 11.34
CA SER A 106 10.00 2.86 10.86
C SER A 106 10.59 2.56 9.47
N PHE A 107 11.10 3.59 8.79
CA PHE A 107 11.83 3.44 7.52
C PHE A 107 12.98 2.43 7.63
N ARG A 108 13.70 2.47 8.75
CA ARG A 108 14.82 1.55 9.01
C ARG A 108 14.36 0.11 9.11
N ASP A 109 13.27 -0.15 9.83
CA ASP A 109 12.72 -1.52 10.02
C ASP A 109 12.19 -2.11 8.72
N LEU A 110 11.73 -1.24 7.81
CA LEU A 110 11.23 -1.62 6.48
C LEU A 110 12.37 -1.74 5.44
N GLY A 111 13.56 -1.24 5.74
CA GLY A 111 14.67 -1.18 4.79
C GLY A 111 14.45 -0.19 3.64
N LEU A 112 13.68 0.89 3.90
CA LEU A 112 13.43 1.94 2.91
C LEU A 112 14.69 2.77 2.69
N PRO A 113 15.06 3.11 1.43
CA PRO A 113 16.18 3.98 1.13
C PRO A 113 16.00 5.38 1.74
N ASP A 114 17.10 5.98 2.24
CA ASP A 114 17.07 7.30 2.89
C ASP A 114 16.51 8.41 1.99
N ILE A 115 16.73 8.32 0.68
CA ILE A 115 16.23 9.27 -0.32
C ILE A 115 14.69 9.37 -0.30
N VAL A 116 13.98 8.30 0.04
CA VAL A 116 12.52 8.35 0.20
C VAL A 116 12.12 9.33 1.29
N GLY A 117 12.92 9.41 2.37
CA GLY A 117 12.73 10.39 3.43
C GLY A 117 12.87 11.84 2.94
N GLU A 118 13.74 12.10 1.99
CA GLU A 118 13.87 13.44 1.39
C GLU A 118 12.74 13.75 0.41
N LEU A 119 12.26 12.74 -0.32
CA LEU A 119 11.13 12.91 -1.25
C LEU A 119 9.83 13.25 -0.53
N VAL A 120 9.55 12.66 0.63
CA VAL A 120 8.34 12.97 1.42
C VAL A 120 8.40 14.31 2.16
N LYS A 121 9.58 14.99 2.19
CA LYS A 121 9.71 16.37 2.69
C LYS A 121 9.29 17.41 1.67
N LYS A 122 9.11 17.03 0.41
CA LYS A 122 8.70 17.98 -0.64
C LYS A 122 7.33 18.56 -0.31
N PRO A 123 7.12 19.86 -0.56
CA PRO A 123 5.85 20.52 -0.24
C PRO A 123 4.71 20.10 -1.18
N ARG A 124 5.04 19.64 -2.39
CA ARG A 124 4.06 19.31 -3.43
C ARG A 124 4.60 18.29 -4.41
N GLY A 125 3.69 17.74 -5.22
CA GLY A 125 3.98 16.83 -6.31
C GLY A 125 3.41 15.44 -6.07
N LEU A 126 3.60 14.54 -7.02
CA LEU A 126 3.07 13.18 -7.02
C LEU A 126 4.16 12.17 -6.71
N PHE A 127 3.98 11.41 -5.65
CA PHE A 127 4.83 10.27 -5.31
C PHE A 127 4.01 8.96 -5.40
N LEU A 128 4.48 8.03 -6.20
CA LEU A 128 3.78 6.77 -6.47
C LEU A 128 4.51 5.59 -5.82
N VAL A 129 3.76 4.80 -5.04
CA VAL A 129 4.24 3.51 -4.51
C VAL A 129 3.54 2.39 -5.28
N THR A 130 4.31 1.56 -5.96
CA THR A 130 3.75 0.56 -6.87
C THR A 130 4.28 -0.85 -6.58
N GLY A 131 3.65 -1.85 -7.17
CA GLY A 131 4.01 -3.26 -7.00
C GLY A 131 2.78 -4.17 -6.91
N PRO A 132 2.96 -5.49 -7.00
CA PRO A 132 1.86 -6.44 -6.94
C PRO A 132 1.15 -6.42 -5.58
N THR A 133 -0.01 -7.08 -5.53
CA THR A 133 -0.72 -7.29 -4.25
C THR A 133 0.19 -8.04 -3.26
N GLY A 134 0.21 -7.56 -2.01
CA GLY A 134 1.05 -8.15 -0.97
C GLY A 134 2.53 -7.71 -1.00
N SER A 135 2.91 -6.77 -1.87
CA SER A 135 4.29 -6.23 -1.92
C SER A 135 4.61 -5.24 -0.79
N GLY A 136 3.63 -4.88 0.05
CA GLY A 136 3.82 -3.98 1.20
C GLY A 136 3.59 -2.50 0.92
N LYS A 137 2.87 -2.13 -0.16
CA LYS A 137 2.57 -0.73 -0.53
C LYS A 137 1.96 0.07 0.62
N SER A 138 0.89 -0.45 1.21
CA SER A 138 0.19 0.21 2.34
C SER A 138 1.11 0.40 3.55
N THR A 139 1.99 -0.58 3.84
CA THR A 139 2.98 -0.47 4.92
C THR A 139 4.01 0.63 4.64
N THR A 140 4.48 0.73 3.39
CA THR A 140 5.41 1.79 2.97
C THR A 140 4.76 3.16 3.04
N LEU A 141 3.51 3.30 2.54
CA LEU A 141 2.76 4.55 2.64
C LEU A 141 2.47 4.94 4.08
N ALA A 142 2.10 3.97 4.93
CA ALA A 142 1.89 4.24 6.35
C ALA A 142 3.15 4.79 7.01
N ALA A 143 4.33 4.23 6.72
CA ALA A 143 5.60 4.75 7.22
C ALA A 143 5.90 6.17 6.69
N MET A 144 5.59 6.46 5.40
CA MET A 144 5.76 7.79 4.82
C MET A 144 4.85 8.82 5.52
N VAL A 145 3.57 8.49 5.68
CA VAL A 145 2.61 9.34 6.40
C VAL A 145 3.03 9.56 7.85
N ASP A 146 3.48 8.51 8.54
CA ASP A 146 3.95 8.61 9.92
C ASP A 146 5.18 9.49 10.06
N ARG A 147 6.09 9.45 9.09
CA ARG A 147 7.26 10.32 9.05
C ARG A 147 6.86 11.79 8.86
N ILE A 148 5.97 12.07 7.90
CA ILE A 148 5.42 13.42 7.69
C ILE A 148 4.74 13.91 8.97
N ASN A 149 3.87 13.08 9.56
CA ASN A 149 3.15 13.37 10.80
C ASN A 149 4.06 13.66 12.01
N THR A 150 5.27 13.09 12.00
CA THR A 150 6.26 13.29 13.08
C THR A 150 7.12 14.53 12.85
N GLU A 151 7.45 14.84 11.60
CA GLU A 151 8.42 15.89 11.26
C GLU A 151 7.75 17.24 10.89
N ARG A 152 6.55 17.23 10.29
CA ARG A 152 5.85 18.41 9.74
C ARG A 152 4.60 18.76 10.57
N SER A 153 4.13 20.01 10.49
CA SER A 153 2.92 20.50 11.15
C SER A 153 1.91 20.90 10.08
N GLU A 154 1.17 19.92 9.56
CA GLU A 154 0.37 20.03 8.34
C GLU A 154 -0.94 19.25 8.48
N HIS A 155 -1.82 19.42 7.51
CA HIS A 155 -3.07 18.67 7.39
C HIS A 155 -2.93 17.54 6.35
N ILE A 156 -3.05 16.30 6.81
CA ILE A 156 -3.00 15.09 5.98
C ILE A 156 -4.41 14.56 5.83
N ILE A 157 -4.86 14.36 4.59
CA ILE A 157 -6.12 13.68 4.30
C ILE A 157 -5.82 12.38 3.57
N THR A 158 -6.39 11.27 4.04
CA THR A 158 -6.33 10.01 3.32
C THR A 158 -7.71 9.62 2.79
N VAL A 159 -7.73 9.00 1.61
CA VAL A 159 -8.92 8.34 1.03
C VAL A 159 -8.52 6.92 0.70
N GLU A 160 -9.15 5.96 1.36
CA GLU A 160 -8.74 4.55 1.34
C GLU A 160 -9.94 3.60 1.16
N ASP A 161 -9.70 2.39 0.65
CA ASP A 161 -10.73 1.35 0.46
C ASP A 161 -10.17 -0.07 0.73
N PRO A 162 -10.21 -0.49 2.00
CA PRO A 162 -10.46 0.26 3.23
C PRO A 162 -9.21 0.92 3.82
N ILE A 163 -9.34 1.55 4.99
CA ILE A 163 -8.20 2.02 5.80
C ILE A 163 -7.37 0.82 6.27
N GLU A 164 -6.06 0.82 5.91
CA GLU A 164 -5.14 -0.29 6.23
C GLU A 164 -4.31 -0.02 7.51
N TYR A 165 -4.10 1.24 7.87
CA TYR A 165 -3.38 1.67 9.08
C TYR A 165 -4.06 2.87 9.71
N LEU A 166 -4.10 2.92 11.04
CA LEU A 166 -4.59 4.09 11.77
C LEU A 166 -3.44 5.01 12.15
N HIS A 167 -3.59 6.28 11.83
CA HIS A 167 -2.61 7.30 12.14
C HIS A 167 -3.11 8.19 13.28
N PRO A 168 -2.43 8.19 14.47
CA PRO A 168 -2.73 9.16 15.51
C PRO A 168 -2.31 10.57 15.05
N HIS A 169 -2.97 11.60 15.55
CA HIS A 169 -2.47 12.97 15.41
C HIS A 169 -1.16 13.10 16.22
N LYS A 170 -0.09 13.54 15.55
CA LYS A 170 1.19 13.90 16.19
C LYS A 170 1.40 15.40 16.02
N LYS A 171 2.26 15.81 15.08
CA LYS A 171 2.38 17.22 14.70
C LYS A 171 1.37 17.62 13.64
N CYS A 172 0.96 16.68 12.81
CA CYS A 172 -0.06 16.90 11.78
C CYS A 172 -1.47 16.64 12.31
N LEU A 173 -2.45 17.33 11.72
CA LEU A 173 -3.84 16.90 11.76
C LEU A 173 -4.03 15.84 10.69
N ILE A 174 -4.60 14.67 11.02
CA ILE A 174 -4.85 13.59 10.05
C ILE A 174 -6.33 13.27 10.01
N ASN A 175 -6.93 13.35 8.82
CA ASN A 175 -8.28 12.91 8.55
C ASN A 175 -8.24 11.74 7.56
N GLN A 176 -8.62 10.55 8.04
CA GLN A 176 -8.70 9.34 7.22
C GLN A 176 -10.16 9.09 6.84
N ARG A 177 -10.41 8.92 5.53
CA ARG A 177 -11.76 8.70 4.99
C ARG A 177 -11.80 7.37 4.27
N GLU A 178 -12.69 6.50 4.72
CA GLU A 178 -12.91 5.17 4.13
C GLU A 178 -14.04 5.22 3.09
N VAL A 179 -13.81 4.66 1.93
CA VAL A 179 -14.84 4.51 0.88
C VAL A 179 -15.94 3.59 1.40
N ASN A 180 -17.18 3.90 1.07
CA ASN A 180 -18.40 3.26 1.54
C ASN A 180 -18.76 3.45 3.04
N ALA A 181 -17.87 4.02 3.85
CA ALA A 181 -18.12 4.38 5.24
C ALA A 181 -18.22 5.91 5.42
N ASP A 182 -17.18 6.64 5.03
CA ASP A 182 -17.05 8.09 5.22
C ASP A 182 -17.25 8.89 3.93
N THR A 183 -17.22 8.21 2.79
CA THR A 183 -17.44 8.78 1.45
C THR A 183 -18.00 7.73 0.51
N ALA A 184 -18.76 8.17 -0.49
CA ALA A 184 -19.41 7.25 -1.46
C ALA A 184 -18.41 6.60 -2.45
N SER A 185 -17.30 7.28 -2.78
CA SER A 185 -16.28 6.79 -3.71
C SER A 185 -15.01 7.63 -3.63
N PHE A 186 -13.90 7.14 -4.22
CA PHE A 186 -12.70 7.95 -4.42
C PHE A 186 -13.01 9.25 -5.17
N LYS A 187 -13.74 9.16 -6.28
CA LYS A 187 -14.16 10.34 -7.08
C LYS A 187 -14.91 11.37 -6.22
N ALA A 188 -15.88 10.94 -5.43
CA ALA A 188 -16.65 11.82 -4.56
C ALA A 188 -15.75 12.50 -3.51
N ALA A 189 -14.86 11.76 -2.86
CA ALA A 189 -13.94 12.31 -1.88
C ALA A 189 -12.98 13.33 -2.51
N LEU A 190 -12.31 12.96 -3.61
CA LEU A 190 -11.28 13.77 -4.25
C LEU A 190 -11.85 15.07 -4.87
N ARG A 191 -13.11 15.06 -5.32
CA ARG A 191 -13.80 16.27 -5.76
C ARG A 191 -13.85 17.38 -4.71
N TYR A 192 -13.91 17.00 -3.44
CA TYR A 192 -14.03 17.96 -2.33
C TYR A 192 -12.73 18.15 -1.55
N VAL A 193 -11.72 17.30 -1.77
CA VAL A 193 -10.48 17.30 -0.96
C VAL A 193 -9.81 18.67 -0.96
N LEU A 194 -9.72 19.36 -2.10
CA LEU A 194 -9.11 20.70 -2.23
C LEU A 194 -9.82 21.80 -1.43
N ARG A 195 -11.05 21.56 -0.96
CA ARG A 195 -11.81 22.50 -0.11
C ARG A 195 -11.68 22.18 1.38
N GLN A 196 -10.90 21.16 1.72
CA GLN A 196 -10.69 20.69 3.09
C GLN A 196 -9.33 21.15 3.66
N ASP A 197 -8.67 22.09 2.98
CA ASP A 197 -7.36 22.66 3.35
C ASP A 197 -6.28 21.60 3.61
N PRO A 198 -6.05 20.68 2.67
CA PRO A 198 -5.01 19.67 2.81
C PRO A 198 -3.64 20.24 2.41
N ASP A 199 -2.58 19.78 3.05
CA ASP A 199 -1.20 19.92 2.56
C ASP A 199 -0.73 18.61 1.90
N VAL A 200 -1.14 17.47 2.46
CA VAL A 200 -0.80 16.14 1.99
C VAL A 200 -2.06 15.32 1.75
N VAL A 201 -2.16 14.69 0.59
CA VAL A 201 -3.28 13.80 0.24
C VAL A 201 -2.74 12.40 -0.05
N LEU A 202 -3.26 11.38 0.65
CA LEU A 202 -3.01 9.99 0.31
C LEU A 202 -4.23 9.42 -0.41
N ILE A 203 -4.00 8.84 -1.58
CA ILE A 203 -4.99 8.11 -2.37
C ILE A 203 -4.63 6.63 -2.33
N GLY A 204 -5.43 5.83 -1.64
CA GLY A 204 -5.15 4.42 -1.38
C GLY A 204 -4.82 3.64 -2.64
N GLU A 205 -5.59 3.83 -3.72
CA GLU A 205 -5.34 3.22 -5.02
C GLU A 205 -5.91 4.04 -6.19
N MET A 206 -5.14 4.18 -7.27
CA MET A 206 -5.56 4.79 -8.52
C MET A 206 -5.89 3.70 -9.55
N ARG A 207 -7.18 3.35 -9.71
CA ARG A 207 -7.64 2.26 -10.61
C ARG A 207 -8.15 2.76 -11.95
N ASP A 208 -8.79 3.91 -11.96
CA ASP A 208 -9.54 4.46 -13.09
C ASP A 208 -9.06 5.86 -13.48
N LEU A 209 -9.56 6.33 -14.63
CA LEU A 209 -9.24 7.63 -15.18
C LEU A 209 -9.54 8.77 -14.21
N GLU A 210 -10.70 8.73 -13.57
CA GLU A 210 -11.14 9.84 -12.71
C GLU A 210 -10.27 9.98 -11.46
N THR A 211 -9.82 8.88 -10.90
CA THR A 211 -8.91 8.87 -9.72
C THR A 211 -7.52 9.36 -10.10
N ILE A 212 -7.01 8.97 -11.30
CA ILE A 212 -5.71 9.41 -11.80
C ILE A 212 -5.75 10.90 -12.14
N GLU A 213 -6.78 11.37 -12.83
CA GLU A 213 -6.98 12.79 -13.14
C GLU A 213 -7.04 13.66 -11.88
N ALA A 214 -7.77 13.20 -10.86
CA ALA A 214 -7.85 13.90 -9.58
C ALA A 214 -6.48 13.95 -8.87
N ALA A 215 -5.71 12.85 -8.87
CA ALA A 215 -4.36 12.81 -8.29
C ALA A 215 -3.41 13.80 -8.97
N LEU A 216 -3.44 13.87 -10.30
CA LEU A 216 -2.66 14.84 -11.08
C LEU A 216 -3.06 16.26 -10.74
N THR A 217 -4.36 16.54 -10.67
CA THR A 217 -4.91 17.89 -10.35
C THR A 217 -4.51 18.31 -8.93
N VAL A 218 -4.64 17.46 -7.93
CA VAL A 218 -4.23 17.75 -6.54
C VAL A 218 -2.74 18.05 -6.47
N SER A 219 -1.93 17.27 -7.17
CA SER A 219 -0.47 17.48 -7.22
C SER A 219 -0.06 18.76 -7.90
N GLU A 220 -0.78 19.19 -8.94
CA GLU A 220 -0.53 20.42 -9.70
C GLU A 220 -0.92 21.67 -8.91
N THR A 221 -1.97 21.57 -8.09
CA THR A 221 -2.47 22.68 -7.27
C THR A 221 -1.67 22.94 -5.99
N GLY A 222 -0.52 22.29 -5.83
CA GLY A 222 0.44 22.64 -4.79
C GLY A 222 0.50 21.69 -3.59
N HIS A 223 -0.15 20.53 -3.66
CA HIS A 223 -0.23 19.54 -2.58
C HIS A 223 0.71 18.37 -2.81
N LEU A 224 1.24 17.78 -1.75
CA LEU A 224 1.95 16.50 -1.83
C LEU A 224 0.94 15.36 -1.92
N THR A 225 0.94 14.64 -3.04
CA THR A 225 0.04 13.51 -3.26
C THR A 225 0.82 12.19 -3.22
N LEU A 226 0.41 11.30 -2.33
CA LEU A 226 0.91 9.93 -2.22
C LEU A 226 -0.16 8.99 -2.77
N ALA A 227 0.20 8.08 -3.69
CA ALA A 227 -0.79 7.16 -4.25
C ALA A 227 -0.20 5.80 -4.61
N THR A 228 -1.08 4.79 -4.84
CA THR A 228 -0.62 3.47 -5.29
C THR A 228 -1.15 3.08 -6.66
N LEU A 229 -0.36 2.22 -7.31
CA LEU A 229 -0.71 1.47 -8.53
C LEU A 229 -0.20 0.02 -8.42
N HIS A 230 -0.71 -0.87 -9.29
CA HIS A 230 -0.31 -2.28 -9.33
C HIS A 230 0.75 -2.61 -10.40
N THR A 231 1.46 -1.62 -10.90
CA THR A 231 2.54 -1.78 -11.87
C THR A 231 3.84 -2.24 -11.20
N ASN A 232 4.70 -2.93 -11.96
CA ASN A 232 5.90 -3.57 -11.42
C ASN A 232 7.19 -2.77 -11.67
N SER A 233 7.13 -1.69 -12.45
CA SER A 233 8.29 -0.84 -12.74
C SER A 233 7.89 0.63 -12.94
N ALA A 234 8.87 1.52 -12.85
CA ALA A 234 8.67 2.96 -13.05
C ALA A 234 8.17 3.27 -14.49
N VAL A 235 8.75 2.62 -15.49
CA VAL A 235 8.34 2.78 -16.90
C VAL A 235 6.88 2.33 -17.10
N GLN A 236 6.51 1.15 -16.59
CA GLN A 236 5.13 0.67 -16.67
C GLN A 236 4.16 1.60 -15.92
N THR A 237 4.61 2.20 -14.83
CA THR A 237 3.79 3.14 -14.04
C THR A 237 3.48 4.39 -14.84
N ILE A 238 4.50 4.99 -15.47
CA ILE A 238 4.32 6.19 -16.32
C ILE A 238 3.35 5.88 -17.48
N ASN A 239 3.58 4.78 -18.19
CA ASN A 239 2.69 4.36 -19.28
C ASN A 239 1.26 4.14 -18.76
N ARG A 240 1.08 3.43 -17.64
CA ARG A 240 -0.25 3.18 -17.07
C ARG A 240 -1.02 4.46 -16.72
N VAL A 241 -0.32 5.47 -16.20
CA VAL A 241 -0.93 6.78 -15.89
C VAL A 241 -1.37 7.49 -17.18
N ILE A 242 -0.60 7.38 -18.26
CA ILE A 242 -0.91 8.04 -19.54
C ILE A 242 -1.99 7.28 -20.31
N ASP A 243 -1.86 5.96 -20.43
CA ASP A 243 -2.67 5.11 -21.30
C ASP A 243 -4.14 4.98 -20.86
N VAL A 244 -4.46 5.34 -19.62
CA VAL A 244 -5.84 5.35 -19.14
C VAL A 244 -6.66 6.48 -19.78
N PHE A 245 -5.99 7.52 -20.28
CA PHE A 245 -6.63 8.66 -20.94
C PHE A 245 -6.86 8.43 -22.43
N PRO A 246 -7.92 9.03 -23.00
CA PRO A 246 -8.14 9.01 -24.44
C PRO A 246 -6.94 9.58 -25.20
N PRO A 247 -6.63 9.08 -26.43
CA PRO A 247 -5.43 9.47 -27.17
C PRO A 247 -5.25 10.98 -27.35
N HIS A 248 -6.32 11.73 -27.54
CA HIS A 248 -6.28 13.19 -27.72
C HIS A 248 -5.90 13.96 -26.45
N GLN A 249 -5.94 13.35 -25.27
CA GLN A 249 -5.55 13.96 -23.99
C GLN A 249 -4.14 13.54 -23.56
N GLN A 250 -3.60 12.44 -24.07
CA GLN A 250 -2.35 11.86 -23.59
C GLN A 250 -1.15 12.80 -23.66
N GLU A 251 -1.08 13.66 -24.70
CA GLU A 251 0.00 14.66 -24.81
C GLU A 251 -0.05 15.66 -23.64
N GLN A 252 -1.21 16.18 -23.31
CA GLN A 252 -1.39 17.07 -22.16
C GLN A 252 -1.05 16.36 -20.84
N ILE A 253 -1.46 15.11 -20.68
CA ILE A 253 -1.15 14.30 -19.49
C ILE A 253 0.35 14.05 -19.34
N ARG A 254 1.08 13.77 -20.44
CA ARG A 254 2.55 13.68 -20.40
C ARG A 254 3.20 14.96 -19.89
N VAL A 255 2.74 16.10 -20.37
CA VAL A 255 3.24 17.40 -19.90
C VAL A 255 2.94 17.57 -18.42
N GLN A 256 1.70 17.40 -17.98
CA GLN A 256 1.29 17.53 -16.58
C GLN A 256 2.06 16.57 -15.67
N LEU A 257 2.11 15.27 -16.00
CA LEU A 257 2.85 14.27 -15.25
C LEU A 257 4.33 14.62 -15.13
N SER A 258 4.94 15.12 -16.22
CA SER A 258 6.36 15.52 -16.22
C SER A 258 6.67 16.64 -15.21
N PHE A 259 5.70 17.50 -14.90
CA PHE A 259 5.87 18.58 -13.92
C PHE A 259 5.63 18.11 -12.49
N VAL A 260 4.59 17.30 -12.27
CA VAL A 260 4.16 16.95 -10.91
C VAL A 260 4.86 15.73 -10.35
N LEU A 261 5.41 14.82 -11.17
CA LEU A 261 6.01 13.58 -10.70
C LEU A 261 7.29 13.86 -9.89
N GLU A 262 7.33 13.38 -8.64
CA GLU A 262 8.47 13.53 -7.72
C GLU A 262 9.18 12.21 -7.42
N GLY A 263 8.50 11.08 -7.60
CA GLY A 263 9.11 9.77 -7.48
C GLY A 263 8.17 8.62 -7.81
N ILE A 264 8.74 7.50 -8.25
CA ILE A 264 8.06 6.22 -8.37
C ILE A 264 8.89 5.19 -7.62
N PHE A 265 8.24 4.55 -6.66
CA PHE A 265 8.82 3.52 -5.79
C PHE A 265 8.12 2.19 -6.08
N ALA A 266 8.68 1.41 -7.00
CA ALA A 266 8.18 0.08 -7.31
C ALA A 266 8.85 -0.94 -6.39
N GLN A 267 8.05 -1.79 -5.72
CA GLN A 267 8.54 -2.66 -4.67
C GLN A 267 8.03 -4.10 -4.77
N GLN A 268 8.88 -5.01 -4.30
CA GLN A 268 8.55 -6.43 -4.14
C GLN A 268 9.06 -6.93 -2.78
N LEU A 269 8.33 -7.86 -2.15
CA LEU A 269 8.78 -8.57 -0.96
C LEU A 269 9.24 -9.97 -1.36
N ILE A 270 10.50 -10.30 -1.07
CA ILE A 270 11.14 -11.56 -1.43
C ILE A 270 11.37 -12.37 -0.16
N PRO A 271 11.07 -13.68 -0.13
CA PRO A 271 11.42 -14.54 1.00
C PRO A 271 12.92 -14.49 1.29
N LYS A 272 13.30 -14.41 2.54
CA LYS A 272 14.71 -14.48 2.92
C LYS A 272 15.23 -15.90 2.75
N LYS A 273 16.49 -16.05 2.32
CA LYS A 273 17.20 -17.33 2.21
C LYS A 273 17.20 -18.14 3.52
N SER A 274 17.08 -17.47 4.67
CA SER A 274 16.94 -18.11 5.98
C SER A 274 15.62 -18.85 6.18
N GLY A 275 14.66 -18.72 5.27
CA GLY A 275 13.30 -19.29 5.40
C GLY A 275 12.39 -18.51 6.35
N GLN A 276 12.86 -17.45 7.02
CA GLN A 276 12.08 -16.66 7.96
C GLN A 276 12.01 -15.20 7.54
N GLY A 277 10.77 -14.71 7.33
CA GLY A 277 10.49 -13.35 6.96
C GLY A 277 10.79 -13.04 5.49
N ARG A 278 10.64 -11.77 5.15
CA ARG A 278 10.82 -11.25 3.78
C ARG A 278 11.76 -10.05 3.81
N VAL A 279 12.37 -9.75 2.69
CA VAL A 279 13.20 -8.56 2.48
C VAL A 279 12.62 -7.76 1.32
N LEU A 280 12.76 -6.45 1.40
CA LEU A 280 12.27 -5.50 0.41
C LEU A 280 13.27 -5.38 -0.74
N SER A 281 12.80 -5.58 -1.98
CA SER A 281 13.50 -5.19 -3.21
C SER A 281 12.77 -4.02 -3.84
N VAL A 282 13.52 -3.04 -4.34
CA VAL A 282 12.96 -1.78 -4.83
C VAL A 282 13.56 -1.34 -6.15
N GLU A 283 12.72 -0.74 -6.96
CA GLU A 283 13.09 0.12 -8.07
C GLU A 283 12.65 1.56 -7.72
N LEU A 284 13.56 2.51 -7.78
CA LEU A 284 13.29 3.90 -7.45
C LEU A 284 13.67 4.83 -8.60
N LEU A 285 12.68 5.50 -9.14
CA LEU A 285 12.83 6.61 -10.07
C LEU A 285 12.69 7.94 -9.34
N VAL A 286 13.67 8.83 -9.52
CA VAL A 286 13.61 10.23 -9.07
C VAL A 286 13.75 11.13 -10.32
N PRO A 287 12.67 11.77 -10.80
CA PRO A 287 12.69 12.54 -12.03
C PRO A 287 13.61 13.74 -11.96
N ASN A 288 14.64 13.73 -12.79
CA ASN A 288 15.50 14.86 -13.08
C ASN A 288 15.01 15.58 -14.38
N PRO A 289 15.56 16.74 -14.77
CA PRO A 289 15.14 17.46 -15.99
C PRO A 289 15.17 16.62 -17.27
N ALA A 290 16.15 15.70 -17.41
CA ALA A 290 16.23 14.83 -18.58
C ALA A 290 15.10 13.81 -18.60
N ILE A 291 14.79 13.16 -17.46
CA ILE A 291 13.68 12.22 -17.34
C ILE A 291 12.33 12.93 -17.59
N ARG A 292 12.14 14.12 -17.02
CA ARG A 292 10.95 14.94 -17.27
C ARG A 292 10.77 15.24 -18.77
N ASN A 293 11.85 15.48 -19.49
CA ASN A 293 11.83 15.67 -20.94
C ASN A 293 11.46 14.39 -21.69
N LEU A 294 12.02 13.23 -21.29
CA LEU A 294 11.66 11.94 -21.90
C LEU A 294 10.19 11.59 -21.73
N ILE A 295 9.57 11.97 -20.60
CA ILE A 295 8.12 11.78 -20.38
C ILE A 295 7.33 12.66 -21.35
N ARG A 296 7.68 13.96 -21.51
CA ARG A 296 7.00 14.87 -22.42
C ARG A 296 7.08 14.44 -23.89
N GLU A 297 8.24 13.94 -24.29
CA GLU A 297 8.52 13.56 -25.69
C GLU A 297 8.10 12.13 -26.03
N ASP A 298 7.37 11.43 -25.15
CA ASP A 298 6.95 10.03 -25.32
C ASP A 298 8.12 9.04 -25.50
N LYS A 299 9.25 9.35 -24.88
CA LYS A 299 10.48 8.54 -24.93
C LYS A 299 10.67 7.74 -23.62
N VAL A 300 9.58 7.32 -22.99
CA VAL A 300 9.58 6.65 -21.67
C VAL A 300 10.45 5.39 -21.65
N HIS A 301 10.59 4.68 -22.79
CA HIS A 301 11.46 3.52 -22.93
C HIS A 301 12.93 3.79 -22.66
N GLN A 302 13.40 5.04 -22.74
CA GLN A 302 14.79 5.43 -22.45
C GLN A 302 15.06 5.67 -20.97
N ILE A 303 14.01 5.77 -20.14
CA ILE A 303 14.14 6.09 -18.71
C ILE A 303 14.91 5.02 -17.96
N TYR A 304 14.72 3.74 -18.30
CA TYR A 304 15.44 2.65 -17.64
C TYR A 304 16.96 2.81 -17.70
N SER A 305 17.49 3.14 -18.88
CA SER A 305 18.93 3.40 -19.06
C SER A 305 19.42 4.61 -18.24
N MET A 306 18.57 5.64 -18.08
CA MET A 306 18.89 6.79 -17.22
C MET A 306 18.92 6.40 -15.75
N MET A 307 18.08 5.48 -15.31
CA MET A 307 18.08 4.99 -13.93
C MET A 307 19.34 4.18 -13.61
N GLN A 308 19.82 3.35 -14.54
CA GLN A 308 21.06 2.58 -14.38
C GLN A 308 22.26 3.47 -14.03
N THR A 309 22.34 4.66 -14.61
CA THR A 309 23.45 5.61 -14.42
C THR A 309 23.17 6.67 -13.34
N GLY A 310 21.92 6.82 -12.92
CA GLY A 310 21.47 7.87 -12.00
C GLY A 310 21.66 7.57 -10.50
N GLN A 311 22.19 6.41 -10.15
CA GLN A 311 22.25 5.93 -8.77
C GLN A 311 23.07 6.86 -7.85
N SER A 312 24.29 7.20 -8.24
CA SER A 312 25.21 7.98 -7.39
C SER A 312 24.79 9.44 -7.20
N LYS A 313 24.11 10.02 -8.20
CA LYS A 313 23.79 11.45 -8.21
C LYS A 313 22.37 11.76 -7.70
N PHE A 314 21.42 10.88 -7.97
CA PHE A 314 20.00 11.14 -7.71
C PHE A 314 19.36 10.10 -6.80
N GLY A 315 20.11 9.11 -6.32
CA GLY A 315 19.59 8.02 -5.48
C GLY A 315 18.65 7.07 -6.22
N MET A 316 18.63 7.09 -7.57
CA MET A 316 17.85 6.17 -8.36
C MET A 316 18.38 4.75 -8.25
N GLN A 317 17.52 3.76 -8.40
CA GLN A 317 17.90 2.34 -8.36
C GLN A 317 17.00 1.53 -9.28
N THR A 318 17.57 0.63 -10.09
CA THR A 318 16.78 -0.34 -10.86
C THR A 318 16.43 -1.55 -9.98
N MET A 319 15.39 -2.29 -10.37
CA MET A 319 15.04 -3.54 -9.68
C MET A 319 16.22 -4.53 -9.69
N ASN A 320 16.95 -4.64 -10.81
CA ASN A 320 18.10 -5.54 -10.92
C ASN A 320 19.25 -5.16 -9.98
N GLN A 321 19.52 -3.87 -9.81
CA GLN A 321 20.53 -3.42 -8.83
C GLN A 321 20.12 -3.82 -7.40
N SER A 322 18.83 -3.64 -7.04
CA SER A 322 18.31 -4.06 -5.75
C SER A 322 18.41 -5.57 -5.54
N LEU A 323 18.02 -6.36 -6.54
CA LEU A 323 18.11 -7.83 -6.50
C LEU A 323 19.54 -8.31 -6.38
N TYR A 324 20.45 -7.70 -7.15
CA TYR A 324 21.88 -7.99 -7.07
C TYR A 324 22.45 -7.73 -5.68
N ASP A 325 22.13 -6.57 -5.09
CA ASP A 325 22.57 -6.22 -3.73
C ASP A 325 22.07 -7.20 -2.67
N LEU A 326 20.81 -7.61 -2.75
CA LEU A 326 20.22 -8.57 -1.82
C LEU A 326 20.86 -9.97 -1.98
N TYR A 327 21.09 -10.40 -3.22
CA TYR A 327 21.78 -11.66 -3.51
C TYR A 327 23.24 -11.65 -3.03
N SER A 328 23.99 -10.60 -3.33
CA SER A 328 25.40 -10.44 -2.92
C SER A 328 25.58 -10.42 -1.41
N LYS A 329 24.58 -9.89 -0.67
CA LYS A 329 24.51 -9.94 0.80
C LYS A 329 24.07 -11.28 1.36
N GLY A 330 23.73 -12.26 0.50
CA GLY A 330 23.24 -13.57 0.90
C GLY A 330 21.85 -13.57 1.52
N LEU A 331 21.05 -12.53 1.31
CA LEU A 331 19.72 -12.37 1.88
C LEU A 331 18.64 -13.13 1.10
N ILE A 332 18.82 -13.30 -0.22
CA ILE A 332 17.91 -14.05 -1.09
C ILE A 332 18.68 -15.13 -1.86
N THR A 333 17.97 -16.10 -2.42
CA THR A 333 18.57 -17.15 -3.26
C THR A 333 18.82 -16.63 -4.68
N TYR A 334 19.63 -17.35 -5.44
CA TYR A 334 19.84 -17.06 -6.86
C TYR A 334 18.54 -17.20 -7.66
N GLU A 335 17.78 -18.27 -7.40
CA GLU A 335 16.51 -18.57 -8.04
C GLU A 335 15.49 -17.46 -7.79
N ASP A 336 15.39 -16.97 -6.55
CA ASP A 336 14.53 -15.86 -6.20
C ASP A 336 14.96 -14.56 -6.91
N ALA A 337 16.25 -14.28 -6.98
CA ALA A 337 16.76 -13.09 -7.66
C ALA A 337 16.40 -13.08 -9.14
N ILE A 338 16.70 -14.19 -9.86
CA ILE A 338 16.42 -14.30 -11.28
C ILE A 338 14.91 -14.34 -11.56
N GLY A 339 14.15 -15.08 -10.77
CA GLY A 339 12.69 -15.21 -10.94
C GLY A 339 11.90 -13.92 -10.69
N ARG A 340 12.51 -12.93 -10.01
CA ARG A 340 11.90 -11.61 -9.73
C ARG A 340 12.37 -10.51 -10.67
N SER A 341 13.39 -10.75 -11.46
CA SER A 341 13.89 -9.79 -12.43
C SER A 341 12.98 -9.68 -13.66
N SER A 342 12.72 -8.46 -14.09
CA SER A 342 12.08 -8.18 -15.39
C SER A 342 13.05 -8.24 -16.58
N VAL A 343 14.36 -8.20 -16.31
CA VAL A 343 15.45 -8.30 -17.31
C VAL A 343 16.51 -9.27 -16.79
N PRO A 344 16.22 -10.60 -16.82
CA PRO A 344 17.10 -11.62 -16.21
C PRO A 344 18.52 -11.65 -16.77
N ASP A 345 18.68 -11.45 -18.09
CA ASP A 345 20.00 -11.46 -18.74
C ASP A 345 20.93 -10.36 -18.21
N GLU A 346 20.39 -9.19 -17.93
CA GLU A 346 21.15 -8.09 -17.29
C GLU A 346 21.60 -8.50 -15.89
N LEU A 347 20.71 -9.05 -15.08
CA LEU A 347 21.02 -9.50 -13.73
C LEU A 347 22.07 -10.60 -13.72
N LEU A 348 22.01 -11.54 -14.65
CA LEU A 348 23.02 -12.58 -14.87
C LEU A 348 24.38 -11.99 -15.15
N GLN A 349 24.46 -10.99 -16.04
CA GLN A 349 25.73 -10.29 -16.35
C GLN A 349 26.27 -9.55 -15.11
N MET A 350 25.40 -8.91 -14.31
CA MET A 350 25.82 -8.26 -13.06
C MET A 350 26.43 -9.26 -12.07
N ILE A 351 25.81 -10.42 -11.91
CA ILE A 351 26.28 -11.50 -11.02
C ILE A 351 27.63 -12.04 -11.52
N GLN A 352 27.77 -12.30 -12.82
CA GLN A 352 29.01 -12.85 -13.40
C GLN A 352 30.18 -11.88 -13.32
N ARG A 353 29.93 -10.58 -13.48
CA ARG A 353 30.98 -9.55 -13.44
C ARG A 353 31.42 -9.19 -12.01
N GLY A 354 30.67 -9.65 -11.00
CA GLY A 354 30.98 -9.34 -9.59
C GLY A 354 30.98 -7.83 -9.32
N MET A 355 29.96 -7.10 -9.78
CA MET A 355 29.86 -5.67 -9.50
C MET A 355 29.94 -5.41 -7.99
N PRO A 356 30.73 -4.42 -7.52
CA PRO A 356 30.81 -4.13 -6.09
C PRO A 356 29.42 -3.79 -5.55
N ALA A 357 29.01 -4.48 -4.48
CA ALA A 357 27.75 -4.16 -3.79
C ALA A 357 27.77 -2.68 -3.39
N ASN A 358 26.68 -1.97 -3.60
CA ASN A 358 26.55 -0.56 -3.23
C ASN A 358 26.58 -0.44 -1.70
N THR A 359 27.77 -0.23 -1.15
CA THR A 359 27.90 0.09 0.27
C THR A 359 27.48 1.54 0.45
N GLY A 360 26.20 1.77 0.68
CA GLY A 360 25.66 3.06 1.12
C GLY A 360 26.30 3.49 2.45
N ARG A 361 27.54 3.93 2.41
CA ARG A 361 28.15 4.71 3.48
C ARG A 361 27.74 6.15 3.25
N GLY A 362 26.75 6.59 4.02
CA GLY A 362 26.57 8.00 4.29
C GLY A 362 27.90 8.58 4.74
N ARG A 363 28.41 9.54 4.00
CA ARG A 363 29.45 10.42 4.50
C ARG A 363 28.78 11.31 5.56
N THR A 364 29.34 11.27 6.73
CA THR A 364 29.10 12.14 7.90
C THR A 364 28.95 13.60 7.53
#